data_3c2592e20d0e9e1a6c3cfa15cbb861e9
#
_entry.id   3c2592e20d0e9e1a6c3cfa15cbb861e9
#
_cell.length_a   1.000
_cell.length_b   1.000
_cell.length_c   1.000
_cell.angle_alpha   90.00
_cell.angle_beta   90.00
_cell.angle_gamma   90.00
#
_symmetry.space_group_name_H-M   'P 1'
#
loop_
_entity.id
_entity.type
_entity.pdbx_description
1 polymer ?
#
loop_
_entity_poly.entity_id
_entity_poly.type
_entity_poly.pdbx_seq_one_letter_code
_entity_poly.pdbx_strand_id
1 'polypeptide(L)'
;QPPTPHNEPVKGYVRGSPERAELEAELARQMAEVLEIPCIINGEEVWTNNVVEQVMPHNHGHVLARVHLAGEKEVKDAIQASLNAHKAWSTMPWEARGAIFLKAATMLAGSRRQEINASTMLNQSKTCHQAEIDSACELIDFWRFNVDYARQIYEDLQPPISPEGVWN
;
A
#
# COMPACT_ATOMS: atom_id res chain seq x y z
N GLN A 1 -18.59 -4.82 -14.38
CA GLN A 1 -17.18 -5.20 -14.68
C GLN A 1 -16.24 -4.11 -14.18
N PRO A 2 -15.07 -4.44 -13.64
CA PRO A 2 -14.05 -3.46 -13.33
C PRO A 2 -13.58 -2.75 -14.62
N PRO A 3 -13.05 -1.53 -14.49
CA PRO A 3 -12.49 -0.82 -15.65
C PRO A 3 -11.27 -1.56 -16.20
N THR A 4 -11.04 -1.45 -17.51
CA THR A 4 -9.81 -1.96 -18.12
C THR A 4 -8.60 -1.27 -17.49
N PRO A 5 -7.61 -2.02 -16.99
CA PRO A 5 -6.46 -1.42 -16.33
C PRO A 5 -5.55 -0.72 -17.34
N HIS A 6 -5.00 0.39 -16.90
CA HIS A 6 -3.98 1.15 -17.63
C HIS A 6 -2.83 1.46 -16.69
N ASN A 7 -1.60 1.42 -17.23
CA ASN A 7 -0.42 1.84 -16.46
C ASN A 7 -0.54 3.30 -16.02
N GLU A 8 -0.12 3.56 -14.81
CA GLU A 8 -0.07 4.91 -14.26
C GLU A 8 1.01 5.73 -14.99
N PRO A 9 0.69 6.92 -15.49
CA PRO A 9 1.68 7.79 -16.10
C PRO A 9 2.77 8.20 -15.11
N VAL A 10 4.03 8.02 -15.51
CA VAL A 10 5.20 8.46 -14.75
C VAL A 10 5.32 9.97 -14.83
N LYS A 11 5.32 10.65 -13.69
CA LYS A 11 5.50 12.11 -13.63
C LYS A 11 6.97 12.49 -13.73
N GLY A 12 7.25 13.63 -14.38
CA GLY A 12 8.61 14.04 -14.72
C GLY A 12 9.32 14.88 -13.65
N TYR A 13 8.57 15.52 -12.74
CA TYR A 13 9.10 16.41 -11.68
C TYR A 13 10.04 17.49 -12.21
N VAL A 14 9.77 18.00 -13.40
CA VAL A 14 10.59 19.04 -14.02
C VAL A 14 10.52 20.34 -13.23
N ARG A 15 11.54 21.17 -13.34
CA ARG A 15 11.60 22.45 -12.62
C ARG A 15 10.37 23.31 -12.95
N GLY A 16 9.67 23.74 -11.91
CA GLY A 16 8.46 24.57 -12.03
C GLY A 16 7.17 23.80 -12.26
N SER A 17 7.20 22.45 -12.28
CA SER A 17 5.97 21.67 -12.37
C SER A 17 5.23 21.60 -11.02
N PRO A 18 3.90 21.47 -11.04
CA PRO A 18 3.11 21.38 -9.82
C PRO A 18 3.46 20.14 -8.98
N GLU A 19 3.66 19.00 -9.63
CA GLU A 19 4.02 17.74 -8.93
C GLU A 19 5.36 17.86 -8.19
N ARG A 20 6.30 18.64 -8.72
CA ARG A 20 7.57 18.91 -8.03
C ARG A 20 7.36 19.81 -6.81
N ALA A 21 6.57 20.87 -6.93
CA ALA A 21 6.26 21.74 -5.81
C ALA A 21 5.54 21.01 -4.68
N GLU A 22 4.59 20.12 -5.03
CA GLU A 22 3.88 19.26 -4.09
C GLU A 22 4.84 18.31 -3.37
N LEU A 23 5.76 17.67 -4.10
CA LEU A 23 6.74 16.76 -3.52
C LEU A 23 7.72 17.50 -2.59
N GLU A 24 8.23 18.67 -3.00
CA GLU A 24 9.13 19.49 -2.17
C GLU A 24 8.45 19.93 -0.87
N ALA A 25 7.17 20.31 -0.93
CA ALA A 25 6.38 20.66 0.26
C ALA A 25 6.19 19.47 1.19
N GLU A 26 5.91 18.31 0.63
CA GLU A 26 5.71 17.08 1.42
C GLU A 26 6.99 16.54 2.04
N LEU A 27 8.13 16.64 1.34
CA LEU A 27 9.46 16.35 1.90
C LEU A 27 9.76 17.26 3.10
N ALA A 28 9.50 18.57 2.96
CA ALA A 28 9.71 19.53 4.05
C ALA A 28 8.82 19.22 5.26
N ARG A 29 7.55 18.83 5.03
CA ARG A 29 6.62 18.44 6.09
C ARG A 29 7.10 17.21 6.84
N GLN A 30 7.43 16.13 6.12
CA GLN A 30 7.87 14.88 6.74
C GLN A 30 9.23 15.01 7.45
N MET A 31 10.12 15.86 6.97
CA MET A 31 11.38 16.15 7.65
C MET A 31 11.22 16.97 8.94
N ALA A 32 10.14 17.74 9.06
CA ALA A 32 9.88 18.57 10.24
C ALA A 32 9.17 17.82 11.40
N GLU A 33 8.65 16.62 11.14
CA GLU A 33 7.88 15.84 12.10
C GLU A 33 8.60 14.55 12.47
N VAL A 34 8.46 14.12 13.74
CA VAL A 34 8.81 12.76 14.16
C VAL A 34 7.50 12.02 14.40
N LEU A 35 7.20 11.05 13.56
CA LEU A 35 5.97 10.28 13.66
C LEU A 35 6.07 9.23 14.77
N GLU A 36 4.97 9.03 15.51
CA GLU A 36 4.79 7.86 16.36
C GLU A 36 3.98 6.82 15.56
N ILE A 37 4.56 5.66 15.32
CA ILE A 37 3.97 4.62 14.46
C ILE A 37 3.61 3.39 15.29
N PRO A 38 2.31 3.17 15.61
CA PRO A 38 1.85 1.98 16.31
C PRO A 38 1.76 0.76 15.40
N CYS A 39 1.59 -0.42 15.98
CA CYS A 39 1.02 -1.56 15.25
C CYS A 39 -0.47 -1.28 14.97
N ILE A 40 -0.97 -1.70 13.81
CA ILE A 40 -2.41 -1.64 13.51
C ILE A 40 -2.95 -3.07 13.46
N ILE A 41 -3.81 -3.40 14.41
CA ILE A 41 -4.40 -4.74 14.53
C ILE A 41 -5.91 -4.59 14.61
N ASN A 42 -6.64 -5.24 13.71
CA ASN A 42 -8.09 -5.16 13.62
C ASN A 42 -8.63 -3.72 13.50
N GLY A 43 -7.87 -2.83 12.87
CA GLY A 43 -8.22 -1.42 12.71
C GLY A 43 -7.91 -0.54 13.93
N GLU A 44 -7.38 -1.11 15.00
CA GLU A 44 -7.03 -0.40 16.23
C GLU A 44 -5.52 -0.16 16.34
N GLU A 45 -5.15 0.99 16.91
CA GLU A 45 -3.75 1.31 17.22
C GLU A 45 -3.29 0.56 18.47
N VAL A 46 -2.21 -0.20 18.35
CA VAL A 46 -1.60 -0.96 19.45
C VAL A 46 -0.21 -0.43 19.70
N TRP A 47 -0.05 0.18 20.85
CA TRP A 47 1.19 0.80 21.31
C TRP A 47 1.97 -0.20 22.16
N THR A 48 3.24 -0.45 21.83
CA THR A 48 4.12 -1.37 22.56
C THR A 48 5.21 -0.61 23.28
N ASN A 49 5.87 -1.29 24.24
CA ASN A 49 7.05 -0.71 24.91
C ASN A 49 8.37 -0.98 24.16
N ASN A 50 8.30 -1.72 23.04
CA ASN A 50 9.46 -2.02 22.20
C ASN A 50 9.51 -1.02 21.04
N VAL A 51 10.18 0.11 21.26
CA VAL A 51 10.21 1.23 20.31
C VAL A 51 11.60 1.37 19.72
N VAL A 52 11.67 1.54 18.41
CA VAL A 52 12.90 1.82 17.68
C VAL A 52 12.78 3.13 16.91
N GLU A 53 13.88 3.85 16.77
CA GLU A 53 13.93 5.05 15.94
C GLU A 53 14.20 4.67 14.48
N GLN A 54 13.36 5.17 13.58
CA GLN A 54 13.59 5.14 12.15
C GLN A 54 14.37 6.40 11.78
N VAL A 55 15.61 6.23 11.39
CA VAL A 55 16.47 7.33 10.95
C VAL A 55 16.58 7.38 9.43
N MET A 56 16.90 8.55 8.92
CA MET A 56 17.18 8.75 7.51
C MET A 56 18.49 8.03 7.14
N PRO A 57 18.52 7.10 6.15
CA PRO A 57 19.72 6.30 5.86
C PRO A 57 20.93 7.11 5.40
N HIS A 58 20.70 8.26 4.79
CA HIS A 58 21.75 9.19 4.35
C HIS A 58 22.06 10.32 5.36
N ASN A 59 21.35 10.32 6.51
CA ASN A 59 21.61 11.26 7.61
C ASN A 59 21.12 10.65 8.94
N HIS A 60 21.91 9.76 9.55
CA HIS A 60 21.55 9.00 10.75
C HIS A 60 21.25 9.87 11.98
N GLY A 61 21.65 11.14 11.97
CA GLY A 61 21.28 12.10 13.03
C GLY A 61 19.86 12.64 12.90
N HIS A 62 19.13 12.29 11.83
CA HIS A 62 17.77 12.75 11.59
C HIS A 62 16.76 11.61 11.84
N VAL A 63 16.01 11.72 12.92
CA VAL A 63 14.93 10.75 13.25
C VAL A 63 13.67 11.14 12.52
N LEU A 64 13.10 10.22 11.77
CA LEU A 64 11.85 10.39 11.00
C LEU A 64 10.64 9.86 11.76
N ALA A 65 10.82 8.79 12.53
CA ALA A 65 9.73 8.18 13.26
C ALA A 65 10.22 7.37 14.46
N ARG A 66 9.31 7.12 15.41
CA ARG A 66 9.42 6.10 16.45
C ARG A 66 8.43 5.00 16.14
N VAL A 67 8.93 3.77 15.94
CA VAL A 67 8.13 2.64 15.49
C VAL A 67 7.98 1.66 16.65
N HIS A 68 6.72 1.36 17.00
CA HIS A 68 6.37 0.37 17.99
C HIS A 68 6.40 -1.03 17.37
N LEU A 69 7.38 -1.83 17.75
CA LEU A 69 7.55 -3.18 17.20
C LEU A 69 6.61 -4.17 17.88
N ALA A 70 6.03 -5.05 17.07
CA ALA A 70 5.22 -6.15 17.55
C ALA A 70 6.08 -7.19 18.30
N GLY A 71 5.57 -7.68 19.42
CA GLY A 71 6.05 -8.85 20.11
C GLY A 71 5.18 -10.07 19.81
N GLU A 72 5.39 -11.13 20.57
CA GLU A 72 4.64 -12.39 20.40
C GLU A 72 3.11 -12.20 20.58
N LYS A 73 2.73 -11.37 21.54
CA LYS A 73 1.33 -11.06 21.82
C LYS A 73 0.66 -10.40 20.62
N GLU A 74 1.25 -9.33 20.10
CA GLU A 74 0.71 -8.56 18.96
C GLU A 74 0.59 -9.43 17.72
N VAL A 75 1.57 -10.31 17.46
CA VAL A 75 1.51 -11.28 16.35
C VAL A 75 0.35 -12.26 16.52
N LYS A 76 0.15 -12.82 17.73
CA LYS A 76 -0.97 -13.72 18.02
C LYS A 76 -2.32 -13.01 17.87
N ASP A 77 -2.43 -11.78 18.35
CA ASP A 77 -3.64 -10.97 18.23
C ASP A 77 -3.96 -10.67 16.75
N ALA A 78 -2.94 -10.35 15.94
CA ALA A 78 -3.10 -10.12 14.49
C ALA A 78 -3.57 -11.40 13.76
N ILE A 79 -3.01 -12.55 14.08
CA ILE A 79 -3.45 -13.85 13.53
C ILE A 79 -4.92 -14.10 13.90
N GLN A 80 -5.28 -13.91 15.17
CA GLN A 80 -6.66 -14.14 15.61
C GLN A 80 -7.64 -13.17 14.94
N ALA A 81 -7.26 -11.89 14.80
CA ALA A 81 -8.05 -10.90 14.08
C ALA A 81 -8.29 -11.31 12.62
N SER A 82 -7.26 -11.81 11.93
CA SER A 82 -7.36 -12.31 10.56
C SER A 82 -8.30 -13.53 10.45
N LEU A 83 -8.19 -14.47 11.39
CA LEU A 83 -9.09 -15.65 11.44
C LEU A 83 -10.54 -15.23 11.67
N ASN A 84 -10.80 -14.27 12.54
CA ASN A 84 -12.13 -13.75 12.80
C ASN A 84 -12.74 -13.06 11.57
N ALA A 85 -11.94 -12.35 10.79
CA ALA A 85 -12.38 -11.68 9.58
C ALA A 85 -12.56 -12.62 8.38
N HIS A 86 -11.92 -13.79 8.40
CA HIS A 86 -11.84 -14.71 7.26
C HIS A 86 -13.20 -15.07 6.66
N LYS A 87 -14.18 -15.43 7.50
CA LYS A 87 -15.50 -15.85 7.02
C LYS A 87 -16.20 -14.74 6.21
N ALA A 88 -16.22 -13.53 6.74
CA ALA A 88 -16.87 -12.40 6.06
C ALA A 88 -16.12 -12.01 4.78
N TRP A 89 -14.79 -11.97 4.84
CA TRP A 89 -13.96 -11.62 3.69
C TRP A 89 -14.04 -12.68 2.58
N SER A 90 -13.96 -13.97 2.89
CA SER A 90 -13.96 -15.06 1.90
C SER A 90 -15.31 -15.20 1.17
N THR A 91 -16.41 -14.84 1.83
CA THR A 91 -17.76 -14.88 1.23
C THR A 91 -18.20 -13.56 0.59
N MET A 92 -17.40 -12.49 0.73
CA MET A 92 -17.67 -11.21 0.07
C MET A 92 -17.54 -11.39 -1.45
N PRO A 93 -18.46 -10.83 -2.27
CA PRO A 93 -18.32 -10.85 -3.72
C PRO A 93 -16.96 -10.33 -4.14
N TRP A 94 -16.31 -10.99 -5.11
CA TRP A 94 -14.97 -10.62 -5.53
C TRP A 94 -14.89 -9.19 -6.07
N GLU A 95 -15.96 -8.71 -6.70
CA GLU A 95 -16.08 -7.33 -7.20
C GLU A 95 -16.01 -6.31 -6.05
N ALA A 96 -16.65 -6.62 -4.93
CA ALA A 96 -16.60 -5.75 -3.75
C ALA A 96 -15.20 -5.72 -3.13
N ARG A 97 -14.49 -6.86 -3.10
CA ARG A 97 -13.08 -6.91 -2.69
C ARG A 97 -12.19 -6.14 -3.66
N GLY A 98 -12.38 -6.34 -4.97
CA GLY A 98 -11.66 -5.63 -6.01
C GLY A 98 -11.86 -4.11 -5.95
N ALA A 99 -13.06 -3.64 -5.63
CA ALA A 99 -13.36 -2.22 -5.51
C ALA A 99 -12.54 -1.51 -4.42
N ILE A 100 -12.15 -2.21 -3.35
CA ILE A 100 -11.29 -1.67 -2.29
C ILE A 100 -9.90 -1.34 -2.87
N PHE A 101 -9.31 -2.25 -3.64
CA PHE A 101 -8.00 -2.05 -4.26
C PHE A 101 -8.03 -0.96 -5.34
N LEU A 102 -9.09 -0.90 -6.14
CA LEU A 102 -9.26 0.17 -7.14
C LEU A 102 -9.41 1.55 -6.47
N LYS A 103 -10.11 1.63 -5.34
CA LYS A 103 -10.19 2.86 -4.55
C LYS A 103 -8.82 3.25 -3.99
N ALA A 104 -8.07 2.29 -3.45
CA ALA A 104 -6.70 2.53 -2.97
C ALA A 104 -5.80 3.03 -4.10
N ALA A 105 -5.86 2.42 -5.29
CA ALA A 105 -5.13 2.88 -6.47
C ALA A 105 -5.46 4.33 -6.84
N THR A 106 -6.75 4.71 -6.81
CA THR A 106 -7.19 6.08 -7.09
C THR A 106 -6.66 7.09 -6.06
N MET A 107 -6.68 6.73 -4.78
CA MET A 107 -6.14 7.58 -3.71
C MET A 107 -4.63 7.77 -3.87
N LEU A 108 -3.91 6.70 -4.18
CA LEU A 108 -2.46 6.76 -4.36
C LEU A 108 -2.07 7.51 -5.63
N ALA A 109 -2.79 7.35 -6.73
CA ALA A 109 -2.57 8.11 -7.96
C ALA A 109 -2.82 9.62 -7.80
N GLY A 110 -3.65 10.00 -6.84
CA GLY A 110 -4.04 11.38 -6.53
C GLY A 110 -3.39 11.91 -5.25
N SER A 111 -4.22 12.09 -4.22
CA SER A 111 -3.88 12.82 -3.00
C SER A 111 -2.76 12.20 -2.15
N ARG A 112 -2.47 10.92 -2.29
CA ARG A 112 -1.45 10.22 -1.51
C ARG A 112 -0.11 10.01 -2.24
N ARG A 113 -0.02 10.47 -3.50
CA ARG A 113 1.16 10.19 -4.35
C ARG A 113 2.44 10.80 -3.78
N GLN A 114 2.41 12.07 -3.43
CA GLN A 114 3.61 12.75 -2.93
C GLN A 114 3.96 12.31 -1.51
N GLU A 115 2.96 11.95 -0.72
CA GLU A 115 3.16 11.40 0.63
C GLU A 115 4.01 10.11 0.60
N ILE A 116 3.66 9.16 -0.27
CA ILE A 116 4.43 7.91 -0.40
C ILE A 116 5.79 8.13 -1.05
N ASN A 117 5.88 9.01 -2.05
CA ASN A 117 7.13 9.32 -2.72
C ASN A 117 8.13 9.99 -1.76
N ALA A 118 7.69 10.99 -0.99
CA ALA A 118 8.52 11.65 0.02
C ALA A 118 8.97 10.65 1.10
N SER A 119 8.06 9.83 1.60
CA SER A 119 8.39 8.79 2.59
C SER A 119 9.46 7.82 2.07
N THR A 120 9.34 7.39 0.82
CA THR A 120 10.32 6.49 0.18
C THR A 120 11.68 7.16 0.00
N MET A 121 11.70 8.42 -0.43
CA MET A 121 12.95 9.18 -0.56
C MET A 121 13.66 9.34 0.78
N LEU A 122 12.93 9.67 1.85
CA LEU A 122 13.50 9.91 3.17
C LEU A 122 13.91 8.61 3.88
N ASN A 123 13.08 7.57 3.83
CA ASN A 123 13.30 6.33 4.58
C ASN A 123 14.17 5.31 3.84
N GLN A 124 14.31 5.39 2.52
CA GLN A 124 15.07 4.44 1.70
C GLN A 124 16.19 5.11 0.89
N SER A 125 16.39 6.42 1.03
CA SER A 125 17.38 7.19 0.26
C SER A 125 17.23 7.04 -1.26
N LYS A 126 16.03 6.82 -1.75
CA LYS A 126 15.73 6.75 -3.17
C LYS A 126 15.67 8.13 -3.79
N THR A 127 16.04 8.22 -5.06
CA THR A 127 15.82 9.46 -5.85
C THR A 127 14.34 9.68 -6.12
N CYS A 128 13.96 10.88 -6.50
CA CYS A 128 12.60 11.21 -6.90
C CYS A 128 12.08 10.27 -8.00
N HIS A 129 12.90 9.99 -9.01
CA HIS A 129 12.54 9.12 -10.12
C HIS A 129 12.33 7.65 -9.67
N GLN A 130 13.20 7.13 -8.80
CA GLN A 130 13.03 5.80 -8.23
C GLN A 130 11.75 5.71 -7.39
N ALA A 131 11.48 6.70 -6.52
CA ALA A 131 10.29 6.72 -5.70
C ALA A 131 9.01 6.77 -6.56
N GLU A 132 9.00 7.62 -7.59
CA GLU A 132 7.87 7.74 -8.52
C GLU A 132 7.54 6.40 -9.20
N ILE A 133 8.54 5.65 -9.65
CA ILE A 133 8.34 4.35 -10.29
C ILE A 133 7.98 3.30 -9.25
N ASP A 134 8.82 3.07 -8.25
CA ASP A 134 8.73 1.93 -7.35
C ASP A 134 7.59 2.08 -6.33
N SER A 135 7.38 3.31 -5.81
CA SER A 135 6.43 3.53 -4.71
C SER A 135 5.06 3.97 -5.18
N ALA A 136 4.97 4.77 -6.24
CA ALA A 136 3.69 5.24 -6.77
C ALA A 136 3.23 4.38 -7.95
N CYS A 137 3.90 4.46 -9.10
CA CYS A 137 3.40 3.86 -10.35
C CYS A 137 3.24 2.35 -10.24
N GLU A 138 4.24 1.61 -9.74
CA GLU A 138 4.15 0.15 -9.62
C GLU A 138 3.03 -0.29 -8.67
N LEU A 139 2.91 0.30 -7.50
CA LEU A 139 1.88 -0.08 -6.54
C LEU A 139 0.46 0.22 -7.07
N ILE A 140 0.28 1.37 -7.74
CA ILE A 140 -0.97 1.71 -8.42
C ILE A 140 -1.31 0.67 -9.50
N ASP A 141 -0.32 0.32 -10.32
CA ASP A 141 -0.48 -0.65 -11.40
C ASP A 141 -0.78 -2.04 -10.84
N PHE A 142 -0.06 -2.50 -9.82
CA PHE A 142 -0.36 -3.78 -9.16
C PHE A 142 -1.82 -3.84 -8.69
N TRP A 143 -2.32 -2.81 -8.03
CA TRP A 143 -3.70 -2.81 -7.56
C TRP A 143 -4.72 -2.81 -8.72
N ARG A 144 -4.46 -2.08 -9.80
CA ARG A 144 -5.35 -2.06 -10.97
C ARG A 144 -5.32 -3.40 -11.74
N PHE A 145 -4.12 -3.87 -12.07
CA PHE A 145 -3.96 -5.07 -12.90
C PHE A 145 -4.33 -6.34 -12.15
N ASN A 146 -4.02 -6.45 -10.85
CA ASN A 146 -4.40 -7.63 -10.07
C ASN A 146 -5.91 -7.79 -9.91
N VAL A 147 -6.68 -6.70 -9.91
CA VAL A 147 -8.15 -6.79 -9.95
C VAL A 147 -8.63 -7.35 -11.30
N ASP A 148 -8.02 -6.94 -12.40
CA ASP A 148 -8.34 -7.51 -13.72
C ASP A 148 -7.90 -8.98 -13.84
N TYR A 149 -6.73 -9.34 -13.34
CA TYR A 149 -6.29 -10.73 -13.28
C TYR A 149 -7.21 -11.60 -12.41
N ALA A 150 -7.70 -11.07 -11.30
CA ALA A 150 -8.71 -11.75 -10.50
C ALA A 150 -10.01 -11.96 -11.30
N ARG A 151 -10.46 -10.95 -12.06
CA ARG A 151 -11.59 -11.09 -12.98
C ARG A 151 -11.37 -12.24 -13.97
N GLN A 152 -10.20 -12.27 -14.62
CA GLN A 152 -9.88 -13.35 -15.58
C GLN A 152 -9.92 -14.73 -14.92
N ILE A 153 -9.42 -14.86 -13.69
CA ILE A 153 -9.51 -16.13 -12.94
C ILE A 153 -10.97 -16.54 -12.72
N TYR A 154 -11.84 -15.60 -12.36
CA TYR A 154 -13.25 -15.89 -12.11
C TYR A 154 -14.09 -16.12 -13.37
N GLU A 155 -13.78 -15.44 -14.48
CA GLU A 155 -14.59 -15.45 -15.70
C GLU A 155 -14.01 -16.36 -16.78
N ASP A 156 -12.70 -16.27 -17.04
CA ASP A 156 -12.06 -16.88 -18.20
C ASP A 156 -11.35 -18.21 -17.88
N LEU A 157 -10.88 -18.35 -16.63
CA LEU A 157 -10.07 -19.49 -16.20
C LEU A 157 -10.86 -20.48 -15.31
N GLN A 158 -12.18 -20.44 -15.38
CA GLN A 158 -13.01 -21.39 -14.66
C GLN A 158 -12.76 -22.81 -15.19
N PRO A 159 -12.68 -23.82 -14.32
CA PRO A 159 -12.55 -25.21 -14.76
C PRO A 159 -13.77 -25.59 -15.64
N PRO A 160 -13.58 -26.43 -16.67
CA PRO A 160 -14.69 -26.90 -17.49
C PRO A 160 -15.75 -27.60 -16.61
N ILE A 161 -17.00 -27.56 -17.06
CA ILE A 161 -18.09 -28.27 -16.38
C ILE A 161 -17.74 -29.76 -16.36
N SER A 162 -17.65 -30.32 -15.15
CA SER A 162 -17.36 -31.73 -14.97
C SER A 162 -18.50 -32.60 -15.49
N PRO A 163 -18.23 -33.75 -16.13
CA PRO A 163 -19.20 -34.76 -16.36
C PRO A 163 -19.81 -35.25 -15.05
N GLU A 164 -21.02 -35.83 -15.09
CA GLU A 164 -21.68 -36.35 -13.92
C GLU A 164 -20.78 -37.36 -13.17
N GLY A 165 -20.64 -37.16 -11.87
CA GLY A 165 -19.81 -37.99 -11.00
C GLY A 165 -18.31 -37.64 -10.97
N VAL A 166 -17.89 -36.59 -11.69
CA VAL A 166 -16.49 -36.09 -11.67
C VAL A 166 -16.46 -34.71 -11.02
N TRP A 167 -15.51 -34.48 -10.11
CA TRP A 167 -15.25 -33.19 -9.47
C TRP A 167 -13.96 -32.58 -10.01
N ASN A 168 -14.01 -31.31 -10.38
CA ASN A 168 -12.83 -30.50 -10.74
C ASN A 168 -12.44 -29.57 -9.59
#